data_ac5627d81d8a04b7729f276e2339e06b
#
_entry.id   ac5627d81d8a04b7729f276e2339e06b
#
_cell.length_a   1.000
_cell.length_b   1.000
_cell.length_c   1.000
_cell.angle_alpha   90.00
_cell.angle_beta   90.00
_cell.angle_gamma   90.00
#
_symmetry.space_group_name_H-M   'P 1'
#
loop_
_entity.id
_entity.type
_entity.pdbx_description
1 polymer ?
#
loop_
_entity_poly.entity_id
_entity_poly.type
_entity_poly.pdbx_seq_one_letter_code
_entity_poly.pdbx_strand_id
1 'polypeptide(L)'
;MSTKKRNIFTKILIWRYKYISERQFILVLSILVGFLAGLGTVLLKYLTLFIQSVLEGGFIKNYYYSLYFIFPIIGVWLVYLIKKNFIKKEIGHGISTTLYSISKRSGIIERYKMFASLIVAPITVGFGGSVGLQGPAVSTGAALGSNVARLFHMNAKTRMLLIGCATAGAMSSMFKAPVAAIVFAVEIFSLDLVFTSLVPLLLASVAAVITSYFFRGTDVLFSFELLDAWRVKDIVFYVFLGVATGIASVYFSKMYFLITRFFAWFSNAYVKIGIAAL
;
A
#
# COMPACT_ATOMS: atom_id res chain seq x y z
N MET A 1 -9.77 9.79 -46.67
CA MET A 1 -9.65 8.84 -45.54
C MET A 1 -8.29 9.03 -44.87
N SER A 2 -8.23 9.73 -43.78
CA SER A 2 -6.98 9.99 -43.04
C SER A 2 -6.52 8.71 -42.33
N THR A 3 -5.40 8.14 -42.74
CA THR A 3 -4.72 7.04 -42.05
C THR A 3 -4.07 7.55 -40.78
N LYS A 4 -4.89 7.69 -39.72
CA LYS A 4 -4.40 8.00 -38.38
C LYS A 4 -3.35 6.95 -38.00
N LYS A 5 -2.07 7.33 -37.90
CA LYS A 5 -0.98 6.45 -37.47
C LYS A 5 -1.43 5.72 -36.19
N ARG A 6 -1.70 4.42 -36.29
CA ARG A 6 -2.07 3.58 -35.16
C ARG A 6 -0.92 3.57 -34.17
N ASN A 7 -1.12 4.15 -33.00
CA ASN A 7 -0.12 4.13 -31.91
C ASN A 7 0.34 2.69 -31.66
N ILE A 8 1.63 2.52 -31.37
CA ILE A 8 2.25 1.21 -31.03
C ILE A 8 1.39 0.44 -30.02
N PHE A 9 0.82 1.16 -29.04
CA PHE A 9 -0.07 0.62 -28.03
C PHE A 9 -1.36 -0.02 -28.63
N THR A 10 -1.96 0.61 -29.61
CA THR A 10 -3.14 0.06 -30.31
C THR A 10 -2.81 -1.22 -31.07
N LYS A 11 -1.61 -1.31 -31.66
CA LYS A 11 -1.12 -2.54 -32.33
C LYS A 11 -0.94 -3.68 -31.32
N ILE A 12 -0.38 -3.41 -30.15
CA ILE A 12 -0.20 -4.38 -29.07
C ILE A 12 -1.56 -4.90 -28.57
N LEU A 13 -2.55 -4.01 -28.39
CA LEU A 13 -3.90 -4.42 -27.97
C LEU A 13 -4.61 -5.31 -29.01
N ILE A 14 -4.47 -5.00 -30.30
CA ILE A 14 -5.06 -5.80 -31.38
C ILE A 14 -4.36 -7.16 -31.49
N TRP A 15 -3.03 -7.19 -31.42
CA TRP A 15 -2.24 -8.42 -31.42
C TRP A 15 -2.63 -9.33 -30.26
N ARG A 16 -2.74 -8.75 -29.02
CA ARG A 16 -3.20 -9.44 -27.83
C ARG A 16 -4.57 -10.12 -28.07
N TYR A 17 -5.54 -9.35 -28.57
CA TYR A 17 -6.91 -9.84 -28.77
C TYR A 17 -6.97 -11.01 -29.74
N LYS A 18 -6.02 -11.08 -30.68
CA LYS A 18 -5.96 -12.15 -31.71
C LYS A 18 -5.24 -13.40 -31.21
N TYR A 19 -4.22 -13.29 -30.35
CA TYR A 19 -3.31 -14.41 -30.03
C TYR A 19 -3.31 -14.85 -28.56
N ILE A 20 -3.83 -14.07 -27.63
CA ILE A 20 -3.76 -14.38 -26.20
C ILE A 20 -5.17 -14.48 -25.63
N SER A 21 -5.48 -15.60 -24.96
CA SER A 21 -6.75 -15.76 -24.26
C SER A 21 -6.85 -14.75 -23.09
N GLU A 22 -8.08 -14.34 -22.76
CA GLU A 22 -8.30 -13.37 -21.68
C GLU A 22 -7.70 -13.85 -20.33
N ARG A 23 -7.81 -15.15 -20.06
CA ARG A 23 -7.25 -15.76 -18.83
C ARG A 23 -5.72 -15.64 -18.77
N GLN A 24 -5.03 -16.01 -19.84
CA GLN A 24 -3.57 -15.90 -19.91
C GLN A 24 -3.11 -14.45 -19.76
N PHE A 25 -3.84 -13.53 -20.35
CA PHE A 25 -3.51 -12.12 -20.25
C PHE A 25 -3.69 -11.56 -18.83
N ILE A 26 -4.71 -11.99 -18.09
CA ILE A 26 -4.90 -11.65 -16.69
C ILE A 26 -3.72 -12.16 -15.84
N LEU A 27 -3.20 -13.36 -16.10
CA LEU A 27 -2.03 -13.90 -15.40
C LEU A 27 -0.78 -13.06 -15.65
N VAL A 28 -0.53 -12.67 -16.91
CA VAL A 28 0.60 -11.78 -17.24
C VAL A 28 0.45 -10.41 -16.58
N LEU A 29 -0.76 -9.85 -16.61
CA LEU A 29 -1.02 -8.56 -15.93
C LEU A 29 -0.87 -8.66 -14.42
N SER A 30 -1.24 -9.78 -13.80
CA SER A 30 -1.07 -9.95 -12.35
C SER A 30 0.41 -9.99 -11.97
N ILE A 31 1.26 -10.67 -12.73
CA ILE A 31 2.72 -10.65 -12.52
C ILE A 31 3.26 -9.22 -12.66
N LEU A 32 2.88 -8.52 -13.73
CA LEU A 32 3.29 -7.14 -13.97
C LEU A 32 2.87 -6.21 -12.83
N VAL A 33 1.61 -6.31 -12.41
CA VAL A 33 1.06 -5.46 -11.33
C VAL A 33 1.70 -5.81 -10.00
N GLY A 34 1.97 -7.09 -9.73
CA GLY A 34 2.71 -7.55 -8.56
C GLY A 34 4.13 -6.98 -8.52
N PHE A 35 4.85 -7.06 -9.64
CA PHE A 35 6.19 -6.47 -9.79
C PHE A 35 6.18 -4.96 -9.53
N LEU A 36 5.27 -4.22 -10.17
CA LEU A 36 5.14 -2.77 -9.97
C LEU A 36 4.77 -2.40 -8.54
N ALA A 37 3.86 -3.15 -7.91
CA ALA A 37 3.47 -2.95 -6.51
C ALA A 37 4.64 -3.26 -5.57
N GLY A 38 5.42 -4.31 -5.85
CA GLY A 38 6.66 -4.63 -5.17
C GLY A 38 7.67 -3.50 -5.24
N LEU A 39 7.94 -2.97 -6.43
CA LEU A 39 8.81 -1.79 -6.62
C LEU A 39 8.31 -0.58 -5.85
N GLY A 40 7.00 -0.29 -5.90
CA GLY A 40 6.39 0.81 -5.15
C GLY A 40 6.63 0.68 -3.65
N THR A 41 6.47 -0.52 -3.10
CA THR A 41 6.71 -0.79 -1.67
C THR A 41 8.19 -0.71 -1.30
N VAL A 42 9.07 -1.22 -2.15
CA VAL A 42 10.53 -1.11 -1.97
C VAL A 42 10.92 0.37 -1.95
N LEU A 43 10.46 1.16 -2.92
CA LEU A 43 10.74 2.60 -3.00
C LEU A 43 10.24 3.33 -1.74
N LEU A 44 9.03 2.99 -1.28
CA LEU A 44 8.44 3.55 -0.06
C LEU A 44 9.33 3.32 1.16
N LYS A 45 9.82 2.09 1.34
CA LYS A 45 10.76 1.75 2.41
C LYS A 45 12.11 2.46 2.26
N TYR A 46 12.68 2.50 1.06
CA TYR A 46 13.94 3.19 0.82
C TYR A 46 13.86 4.68 1.13
N LEU A 47 12.81 5.36 0.66
CA LEU A 47 12.61 6.79 0.94
C LEU A 47 12.46 7.04 2.44
N THR A 48 11.73 6.18 3.17
CA THR A 48 11.58 6.30 4.63
C THR A 48 12.92 6.17 5.33
N LEU A 49 13.68 5.11 5.04
CA LEU A 49 14.99 4.88 5.66
C LEU A 49 16.01 5.95 5.28
N PHE A 50 15.97 6.45 4.04
CA PHE A 50 16.82 7.54 3.61
C PHE A 50 16.56 8.82 4.42
N ILE A 51 15.28 9.18 4.60
CA ILE A 51 14.93 10.35 5.42
C ILE A 51 15.37 10.14 6.87
N GLN A 52 15.15 8.96 7.46
CA GLN A 52 15.62 8.63 8.80
C GLN A 52 17.14 8.73 8.90
N SER A 53 17.88 8.15 7.96
CA SER A 53 19.35 8.19 7.98
C SER A 53 19.92 9.61 7.86
N VAL A 54 19.25 10.49 7.12
CA VAL A 54 19.63 11.91 7.02
C VAL A 54 19.36 12.64 8.35
N LEU A 55 18.25 12.35 9.00
CA LEU A 55 17.88 12.97 10.29
C LEU A 55 18.69 12.41 11.46
N GLU A 56 19.01 11.12 11.43
CA GLU A 56 19.81 10.45 12.47
C GLU A 56 21.33 10.60 12.24
N GLY A 57 21.74 11.16 11.10
CA GLY A 57 23.15 11.33 10.73
C GLY A 57 23.89 12.24 11.70
N GLY A 58 25.05 11.75 12.17
CA GLY A 58 26.14 12.32 12.95
C GLY A 58 25.99 13.58 13.82
N PHE A 59 25.30 14.60 13.36
CA PHE A 59 25.18 15.86 14.08
C PHE A 59 24.14 15.85 15.20
N ILE A 60 23.08 15.05 15.04
CA ILE A 60 21.94 15.02 15.97
C ILE A 60 22.15 13.98 17.06
N LYS A 61 22.81 12.86 16.73
CA LYS A 61 23.08 11.76 17.64
C LYS A 61 23.96 12.14 18.84
N ASN A 62 24.81 13.17 18.68
CA ASN A 62 25.76 13.58 19.73
C ASN A 62 25.28 14.73 20.62
N TYR A 63 24.27 15.51 20.22
CA TYR A 63 24.04 16.78 20.93
C TYR A 63 22.60 16.99 21.44
N TYR A 64 21.52 16.44 20.89
CA TYR A 64 20.18 16.85 21.30
C TYR A 64 19.10 15.78 21.17
N TYR A 65 18.94 14.91 22.14
CA TYR A 65 17.75 14.03 22.25
C TYR A 65 16.42 14.81 22.22
N SER A 66 16.40 16.04 22.67
CA SER A 66 15.22 16.91 22.67
C SER A 66 14.70 17.29 21.29
N LEU A 67 15.56 17.27 20.26
CA LEU A 67 15.16 17.62 18.89
C LEU A 67 14.25 16.55 18.24
N TYR A 68 14.29 15.31 18.75
CA TYR A 68 13.40 14.26 18.25
C TYR A 68 11.91 14.59 18.41
N PHE A 69 11.52 15.42 19.39
CA PHE A 69 10.15 15.89 19.55
C PHE A 69 9.73 16.93 18.48
N ILE A 70 10.68 17.61 17.87
CA ILE A 70 10.41 18.66 16.88
C ILE A 70 10.24 18.06 15.47
N PHE A 71 10.92 16.94 15.16
CA PHE A 71 10.88 16.35 13.84
C PHE A 71 9.48 15.95 13.35
N PRO A 72 8.59 15.32 14.14
CA PRO A 72 7.23 15.04 13.72
C PRO A 72 6.46 16.29 13.32
N ILE A 73 6.67 17.41 14.05
CA ILE A 73 6.04 18.70 13.74
C ILE A 73 6.47 19.20 12.37
N ILE A 74 7.79 19.17 12.11
CA ILE A 74 8.37 19.56 10.81
C ILE A 74 7.84 18.64 9.71
N GLY A 75 7.80 17.32 9.96
CA GLY A 75 7.30 16.33 9.02
C GLY A 75 5.85 16.58 8.60
N VAL A 76 4.96 16.81 9.57
CA VAL A 76 3.55 17.12 9.32
C VAL A 76 3.40 18.45 8.58
N TRP A 77 4.19 19.46 8.92
CA TRP A 77 4.19 20.75 8.23
C TRP A 77 4.66 20.65 6.79
N LEU A 78 5.74 19.91 6.52
CA LEU A 78 6.21 19.62 5.17
C LEU A 78 5.15 18.89 4.33
N VAL A 79 4.51 17.87 4.90
CA VAL A 79 3.39 17.15 4.26
C VAL A 79 2.25 18.09 3.93
N TYR A 80 1.89 19.00 4.84
CA TYR A 80 0.86 20.01 4.59
C TYR A 80 1.24 20.93 3.42
N LEU A 81 2.49 21.40 3.35
CA LEU A 81 2.98 22.23 2.24
C LEU A 81 2.94 21.47 0.90
N ILE A 82 3.40 20.22 0.88
CA ILE A 82 3.38 19.37 -0.32
C ILE A 82 1.93 19.14 -0.78
N LYS A 83 1.03 18.82 0.16
CA LYS A 83 -0.40 18.67 -0.15
C LYS A 83 -0.98 19.94 -0.73
N LYS A 84 -0.71 21.10 -0.13
CA LYS A 84 -1.26 22.40 -0.54
C LYS A 84 -0.74 22.85 -1.91
N ASN A 85 0.57 22.71 -2.17
CA ASN A 85 1.21 23.29 -3.35
C ASN A 85 1.27 22.33 -4.54
N PHE A 86 1.55 21.04 -4.30
CA PHE A 86 1.82 20.06 -5.36
C PHE A 86 0.63 19.14 -5.63
N ILE A 87 0.06 18.51 -4.62
CA ILE A 87 -0.96 17.50 -4.83
C ILE A 87 -2.32 18.15 -5.06
N LYS A 88 -2.67 19.23 -4.34
CA LYS A 88 -3.92 20.02 -4.42
C LYS A 88 -5.22 19.20 -4.34
N LYS A 89 -5.13 17.94 -3.98
CA LYS A 89 -6.23 16.97 -3.89
C LYS A 89 -6.16 16.19 -2.59
N GLU A 90 -7.26 15.58 -2.19
CA GLU A 90 -7.29 14.74 -1.01
C GLU A 90 -6.57 13.42 -1.28
N ILE A 91 -5.59 13.09 -0.43
CA ILE A 91 -4.81 11.86 -0.55
C ILE A 91 -5.66 10.65 -0.14
N GLY A 92 -6.60 10.87 0.77
CA GLY A 92 -7.52 9.85 1.29
C GLY A 92 -6.87 8.97 2.37
N HIS A 93 -7.69 8.10 2.96
CA HIS A 93 -7.30 7.23 4.08
C HIS A 93 -6.94 5.80 3.61
N GLY A 94 -6.01 5.67 2.67
CA GLY A 94 -5.48 4.37 2.24
C GLY A 94 -6.56 3.35 1.84
N ILE A 95 -6.79 2.35 2.69
CA ILE A 95 -7.71 1.23 2.45
C ILE A 95 -9.16 1.71 2.26
N SER A 96 -9.67 2.59 3.12
CA SER A 96 -11.06 3.08 3.05
C SER A 96 -11.39 3.79 1.74
N THR A 97 -10.43 4.57 1.22
CA THR A 97 -10.60 5.25 -0.08
C THR A 97 -10.58 4.26 -1.24
N THR A 98 -9.80 3.18 -1.12
CA THR A 98 -9.78 2.10 -2.12
C THR A 98 -11.10 1.35 -2.13
N LEU A 99 -11.64 0.98 -0.97
CA LEU A 99 -12.96 0.36 -0.82
C LEU A 99 -14.07 1.22 -1.42
N TYR A 100 -14.07 2.52 -1.12
CA TYR A 100 -15.01 3.46 -1.73
C TYR A 100 -14.92 3.46 -3.26
N SER A 101 -13.70 3.43 -3.80
CA SER A 101 -13.48 3.41 -5.26
C SER A 101 -13.96 2.10 -5.89
N ILE A 102 -13.83 0.97 -5.21
CA ILE A 102 -14.33 -0.33 -5.65
C ILE A 102 -15.86 -0.32 -5.66
N SER A 103 -16.50 0.06 -4.56
CA SER A 103 -17.95 -0.04 -4.40
C SER A 103 -18.74 1.02 -5.18
N LYS A 104 -18.23 2.26 -5.27
CA LYS A 104 -18.95 3.37 -5.87
C LYS A 104 -18.45 3.82 -7.24
N ARG A 105 -17.19 3.46 -7.62
CA ARG A 105 -16.56 3.91 -8.86
C ARG A 105 -16.06 2.75 -9.73
N SER A 106 -16.61 1.55 -9.56
CA SER A 106 -16.23 0.35 -10.33
C SER A 106 -14.70 0.13 -10.35
N GLY A 107 -14.01 0.43 -9.26
CA GLY A 107 -12.56 0.27 -9.13
C GLY A 107 -11.73 1.33 -9.86
N ILE A 108 -12.30 2.47 -10.25
CA ILE A 108 -11.54 3.57 -10.87
C ILE A 108 -10.85 4.40 -9.80
N ILE A 109 -9.53 4.32 -9.74
CA ILE A 109 -8.68 5.08 -8.84
C ILE A 109 -7.88 6.11 -9.64
N GLU A 110 -7.81 7.33 -9.13
CA GLU A 110 -7.14 8.44 -9.81
C GLU A 110 -5.62 8.23 -9.85
N ARG A 111 -4.98 8.63 -10.97
CA ARG A 111 -3.56 8.37 -11.24
C ARG A 111 -2.62 8.99 -10.20
N TYR A 112 -2.93 10.20 -9.70
CA TYR A 112 -2.07 10.86 -8.73
C TYR A 112 -1.90 10.07 -7.43
N LYS A 113 -2.86 9.21 -7.06
CA LYS A 113 -2.79 8.35 -5.86
C LYS A 113 -1.68 7.30 -5.93
N MET A 114 -1.19 6.98 -7.13
CA MET A 114 -0.02 6.11 -7.30
C MET A 114 1.25 6.72 -6.67
N PHE A 115 1.38 8.04 -6.75
CA PHE A 115 2.58 8.76 -6.32
C PHE A 115 2.39 9.54 -5.02
N ALA A 116 1.17 10.02 -4.74
CA ALA A 116 0.89 10.84 -3.57
C ALA A 116 1.29 10.13 -2.25
N SER A 117 0.91 8.87 -2.10
CA SER A 117 1.27 8.09 -0.91
C SER A 117 2.76 7.76 -0.85
N LEU A 118 3.42 7.58 -2.00
CA LEU A 118 4.87 7.33 -2.09
C LEU A 118 5.71 8.54 -1.64
N ILE A 119 5.17 9.75 -1.71
CA ILE A 119 5.88 10.98 -1.30
C ILE A 119 5.54 11.31 0.14
N VAL A 120 4.25 11.31 0.49
CA VAL A 120 3.78 11.81 1.80
C VAL A 120 4.11 10.87 2.94
N ALA A 121 3.93 9.56 2.75
CA ALA A 121 4.13 8.61 3.84
C ALA A 121 5.59 8.48 4.30
N PRO A 122 6.60 8.41 3.41
CA PRO A 122 8.00 8.41 3.83
C PRO A 122 8.40 9.66 4.61
N ILE A 123 7.86 10.83 4.24
CA ILE A 123 8.14 12.07 4.97
C ILE A 123 7.53 11.98 6.37
N THR A 124 6.25 11.59 6.48
CA THR A 124 5.60 11.49 7.79
C THR A 124 6.34 10.52 8.71
N VAL A 125 6.63 9.30 8.22
CA VAL A 125 7.28 8.25 9.03
C VAL A 125 8.76 8.53 9.23
N GLY A 126 9.45 9.03 8.21
CA GLY A 126 10.87 9.37 8.26
C GLY A 126 11.18 10.47 9.28
N PHE A 127 10.27 11.42 9.46
CA PHE A 127 10.36 12.47 10.51
C PHE A 127 9.83 12.00 11.88
N GLY A 128 9.62 10.70 12.10
CA GLY A 128 9.24 10.15 13.40
C GLY A 128 7.73 10.06 13.64
N GLY A 129 6.89 10.33 12.62
CA GLY A 129 5.45 10.16 12.76
C GLY A 129 5.10 8.68 13.00
N SER A 130 4.37 8.40 14.07
CA SER A 130 3.95 7.05 14.46
C SER A 130 2.79 6.53 13.59
N VAL A 131 3.06 6.32 12.30
CA VAL A 131 2.08 5.85 11.30
C VAL A 131 2.66 4.67 10.54
N GLY A 132 1.84 3.65 10.29
CA GLY A 132 2.26 2.49 9.49
C GLY A 132 2.39 2.82 8.00
N LEU A 133 3.32 2.16 7.33
CA LEU A 133 3.49 2.24 5.88
C LEU A 133 2.52 1.34 5.10
N GLN A 134 1.73 0.51 5.79
CA GLN A 134 0.80 -0.46 5.18
C GLN A 134 -0.30 0.23 4.39
N GLY A 135 -0.98 1.21 4.98
CA GLY A 135 -2.02 1.99 4.31
C GLY A 135 -1.55 2.66 3.02
N PRO A 136 -0.43 3.40 3.05
CA PRO A 136 0.22 3.94 1.87
C PRO A 136 0.60 2.90 0.81
N ALA A 137 1.15 1.75 1.22
CA ALA A 137 1.50 0.65 0.30
C ALA A 137 0.26 0.08 -0.40
N VAL A 138 -0.82 -0.19 0.36
CA VAL A 138 -2.11 -0.63 -0.20
C VAL A 138 -2.68 0.41 -1.16
N SER A 139 -2.68 1.69 -0.77
CA SER A 139 -3.20 2.77 -1.62
C SER A 139 -2.44 2.87 -2.95
N THR A 140 -1.12 2.81 -2.90
CA THR A 140 -0.25 2.83 -4.08
C THR A 140 -0.47 1.59 -4.94
N GLY A 141 -0.46 0.39 -4.33
CA GLY A 141 -0.71 -0.86 -5.02
C GLY A 141 -2.07 -0.87 -5.70
N ALA A 142 -3.13 -0.55 -4.98
CA ALA A 142 -4.49 -0.47 -5.53
C ALA A 142 -4.60 0.52 -6.69
N ALA A 143 -3.97 1.69 -6.57
CA ALA A 143 -3.94 2.68 -7.65
C ALA A 143 -3.17 2.18 -8.87
N LEU A 144 -2.05 1.46 -8.69
CA LEU A 144 -1.31 0.81 -9.76
C LEU A 144 -2.18 -0.23 -10.47
N GLY A 145 -2.80 -1.16 -9.73
CA GLY A 145 -3.68 -2.19 -10.28
C GLY A 145 -4.84 -1.61 -11.09
N SER A 146 -5.51 -0.59 -10.53
CA SER A 146 -6.59 0.13 -11.21
C SER A 146 -6.14 0.79 -12.51
N ASN A 147 -5.01 1.49 -12.50
CA ASN A 147 -4.54 2.24 -13.66
C ASN A 147 -3.94 1.33 -14.74
N VAL A 148 -3.27 0.23 -14.38
CA VAL A 148 -2.85 -0.82 -15.33
C VAL A 148 -4.07 -1.45 -15.99
N ALA A 149 -5.09 -1.84 -15.22
CA ALA A 149 -6.33 -2.39 -15.76
C ALA A 149 -7.01 -1.43 -16.76
N ARG A 150 -7.04 -0.13 -16.44
CA ARG A 150 -7.59 0.90 -17.33
C ARG A 150 -6.74 1.09 -18.58
N LEU A 151 -5.42 1.05 -18.46
CA LEU A 151 -4.50 1.17 -19.58
C LEU A 151 -4.79 0.07 -20.62
N PHE A 152 -5.05 -1.16 -20.15
CA PHE A 152 -5.36 -2.30 -21.02
C PHE A 152 -6.84 -2.48 -21.29
N HIS A 153 -7.69 -1.50 -20.99
CA HIS A 153 -9.13 -1.49 -21.25
C HIS A 153 -9.88 -2.72 -20.67
N MET A 154 -9.45 -3.17 -19.48
CA MET A 154 -10.08 -4.29 -18.80
C MET A 154 -11.43 -3.90 -18.21
N ASN A 155 -12.36 -4.87 -18.18
CA ASN A 155 -13.69 -4.69 -17.58
C ASN A 155 -13.61 -4.44 -16.06
N ALA A 156 -14.72 -4.06 -15.44
CA ALA A 156 -14.77 -3.71 -14.01
C ALA A 156 -14.38 -4.90 -13.11
N LYS A 157 -14.82 -6.13 -13.44
CA LYS A 157 -14.51 -7.35 -12.66
C LYS A 157 -13.01 -7.64 -12.67
N THR A 158 -12.38 -7.63 -13.85
CA THR A 158 -10.93 -7.83 -13.98
C THR A 158 -10.13 -6.68 -13.32
N ARG A 159 -10.66 -5.46 -13.37
CA ARG A 159 -10.03 -4.32 -12.68
C ARG A 159 -10.02 -4.50 -11.16
N MET A 160 -11.12 -4.95 -10.58
CA MET A 160 -11.18 -5.25 -9.14
C MET A 160 -10.22 -6.37 -8.77
N LEU A 161 -10.12 -7.41 -9.58
CA LEU A 161 -9.14 -8.49 -9.39
C LEU A 161 -7.70 -7.95 -9.44
N LEU A 162 -7.35 -7.11 -10.42
CA LEU A 162 -6.00 -6.52 -10.53
C LEU A 162 -5.69 -5.53 -9.39
N ILE A 163 -6.69 -4.84 -8.84
CA ILE A 163 -6.54 -4.06 -7.61
C ILE A 163 -6.18 -4.98 -6.44
N GLY A 164 -6.87 -6.10 -6.29
CA GLY A 164 -6.56 -7.13 -5.31
C GLY A 164 -5.16 -7.70 -5.48
N CYS A 165 -4.77 -8.05 -6.71
CA CYS A 165 -3.44 -8.55 -7.05
C CYS A 165 -2.33 -7.54 -6.67
N ALA A 166 -2.51 -6.26 -7.01
CA ALA A 166 -1.55 -5.22 -6.68
C ALA A 166 -1.44 -4.97 -5.17
N THR A 167 -2.57 -5.02 -4.48
CA THR A 167 -2.60 -4.87 -3.01
C THR A 167 -1.95 -6.06 -2.31
N ALA A 168 -2.29 -7.28 -2.72
CA ALA A 168 -1.63 -8.48 -2.23
C ALA A 168 -0.12 -8.43 -2.50
N GLY A 169 0.30 -7.98 -3.69
CA GLY A 169 1.70 -7.77 -4.03
C GLY A 169 2.37 -6.74 -3.13
N ALA A 170 1.75 -5.58 -2.89
CA ALA A 170 2.30 -4.55 -2.02
C ALA A 170 2.49 -5.06 -0.58
N MET A 171 1.50 -5.75 -0.02
CA MET A 171 1.57 -6.34 1.32
C MET A 171 2.59 -7.48 1.39
N SER A 172 2.62 -8.33 0.37
CA SER A 172 3.57 -9.43 0.24
C SER A 172 5.03 -8.92 0.20
N SER A 173 5.31 -7.87 -0.57
CA SER A 173 6.61 -7.20 -0.62
C SER A 173 6.98 -6.57 0.72
N MET A 174 6.00 -6.01 1.45
CA MET A 174 6.23 -5.35 2.74
C MET A 174 6.61 -6.33 3.84
N PHE A 175 5.85 -7.43 3.98
CA PHE A 175 6.00 -8.39 5.06
C PHE A 175 6.77 -9.66 4.67
N LYS A 176 7.07 -9.84 3.38
CA LYS A 176 7.64 -11.09 2.82
C LYS A 176 6.80 -12.34 3.12
N ALA A 177 5.47 -12.14 3.21
CA ALA A 177 4.49 -13.15 3.54
C ALA A 177 3.40 -13.24 2.45
N PRO A 178 3.64 -13.97 1.34
CA PRO A 178 2.71 -13.99 0.18
C PRO A 178 1.32 -14.52 0.55
N VAL A 179 1.25 -15.59 1.34
CA VAL A 179 -0.03 -16.21 1.72
C VAL A 179 -0.87 -15.27 2.58
N ALA A 180 -0.27 -14.67 3.60
CA ALA A 180 -0.97 -13.70 4.46
C ALA A 180 -1.45 -12.47 3.65
N ALA A 181 -0.66 -12.03 2.68
CA ALA A 181 -1.02 -10.91 1.81
C ALA A 181 -2.22 -11.23 0.89
N ILE A 182 -2.33 -12.48 0.41
CA ILE A 182 -3.49 -12.92 -0.37
C ILE A 182 -4.74 -12.92 0.51
N VAL A 183 -4.68 -13.53 1.70
CA VAL A 183 -5.79 -13.55 2.65
C VAL A 183 -6.25 -12.13 2.98
N PHE A 184 -5.31 -11.24 3.28
CA PHE A 184 -5.59 -9.83 3.53
C PHE A 184 -6.32 -9.14 2.36
N ALA A 185 -5.87 -9.34 1.11
CA ALA A 185 -6.49 -8.71 -0.05
C ALA A 185 -7.89 -9.26 -0.33
N VAL A 186 -8.09 -10.56 -0.15
CA VAL A 186 -9.39 -11.22 -0.30
C VAL A 186 -10.37 -10.72 0.74
N GLU A 187 -9.97 -10.66 1.99
CA GLU A 187 -10.81 -10.21 3.11
C GLU A 187 -11.23 -8.74 2.94
N ILE A 188 -10.27 -7.85 2.68
CA ILE A 188 -10.54 -6.42 2.57
C ILE A 188 -11.44 -6.09 1.37
N PHE A 189 -11.18 -6.69 0.21
CA PHE A 189 -11.94 -6.35 -1.01
C PHE A 189 -13.12 -7.27 -1.26
N SER A 190 -13.40 -8.21 -0.35
CA SER A 190 -14.47 -9.22 -0.50
C SER A 190 -14.40 -9.90 -1.88
N LEU A 191 -13.18 -10.28 -2.29
CA LEU A 191 -12.98 -10.95 -3.56
C LEU A 191 -13.50 -12.39 -3.47
N ASP A 192 -14.17 -12.83 -4.52
CA ASP A 192 -14.62 -14.22 -4.60
C ASP A 192 -13.42 -15.18 -4.55
N LEU A 193 -13.41 -16.10 -3.59
CA LEU A 193 -12.41 -17.16 -3.42
C LEU A 193 -12.60 -18.28 -4.46
N VAL A 194 -12.70 -17.90 -5.72
CA VAL A 194 -12.76 -18.87 -6.81
C VAL A 194 -11.32 -19.12 -7.29
N PHE A 195 -11.03 -20.35 -7.68
CA PHE A 195 -9.70 -20.75 -8.20
C PHE A 195 -9.17 -19.81 -9.29
N THR A 196 -10.07 -19.28 -10.13
CA THR A 196 -9.74 -18.30 -11.17
C THR A 196 -9.22 -16.96 -10.64
N SER A 197 -9.52 -16.60 -9.39
CA SER A 197 -9.02 -15.38 -8.72
C SER A 197 -7.77 -15.64 -7.88
N LEU A 198 -7.63 -16.83 -7.31
CA LEU A 198 -6.51 -17.19 -6.44
C LEU A 198 -5.18 -17.26 -7.18
N VAL A 199 -5.16 -17.85 -8.40
CA VAL A 199 -3.92 -17.98 -9.19
C VAL A 199 -3.32 -16.61 -9.54
N PRO A 200 -4.07 -15.63 -10.09
CA PRO A 200 -3.59 -14.27 -10.30
C PRO A 200 -3.04 -13.60 -9.02
N LEU A 201 -3.75 -13.76 -7.88
CA LEU A 201 -3.32 -13.21 -6.59
C LEU A 201 -1.99 -13.81 -6.13
N LEU A 202 -1.84 -15.13 -6.26
CA LEU A 202 -0.60 -15.83 -5.92
C LEU A 202 0.57 -15.35 -6.78
N LEU A 203 0.39 -15.30 -8.10
CA LEU A 203 1.42 -14.85 -9.02
C LEU A 203 1.86 -13.41 -8.73
N ALA A 204 0.91 -12.51 -8.46
CA ALA A 204 1.21 -11.13 -8.10
C ALA A 204 1.99 -11.04 -6.78
N SER A 205 1.56 -11.79 -5.75
CA SER A 205 2.20 -11.81 -4.44
C SER A 205 3.63 -12.35 -4.51
N VAL A 206 3.83 -13.44 -5.24
CA VAL A 206 5.17 -14.04 -5.44
C VAL A 206 6.07 -13.10 -6.25
N ALA A 207 5.58 -12.53 -7.35
CA ALA A 207 6.35 -11.57 -8.15
C ALA A 207 6.81 -10.37 -7.30
N ALA A 208 5.94 -9.85 -6.44
CA ALA A 208 6.25 -8.73 -5.56
C ALA A 208 7.29 -9.09 -4.48
N VAL A 209 7.18 -10.29 -3.88
CA VAL A 209 8.17 -10.77 -2.90
C VAL A 209 9.53 -10.96 -3.55
N ILE A 210 9.60 -11.58 -4.73
CA ILE A 210 10.85 -11.74 -5.47
C ILE A 210 11.48 -10.36 -5.75
N THR A 211 10.68 -9.39 -6.17
CA THR A 211 11.12 -8.00 -6.35
C THR A 211 11.71 -7.44 -5.05
N SER A 212 11.02 -7.65 -3.91
CA SER A 212 11.50 -7.20 -2.62
C SER A 212 12.81 -7.88 -2.21
N TYR A 213 12.97 -9.18 -2.45
CA TYR A 213 14.21 -9.90 -2.18
C TYR A 213 15.36 -9.40 -3.04
N PHE A 214 15.11 -9.11 -4.30
CA PHE A 214 16.14 -8.62 -5.21
C PHE A 214 16.73 -7.27 -4.76
N PHE A 215 15.89 -6.34 -4.29
CA PHE A 215 16.33 -5.00 -3.91
C PHE A 215 16.71 -4.85 -2.44
N ARG A 216 16.15 -5.67 -1.54
CA ARG A 216 16.31 -5.53 -0.09
C ARG A 216 16.84 -6.79 0.61
N GLY A 217 17.26 -7.79 -0.15
CA GLY A 217 17.74 -9.03 0.44
C GLY A 217 16.70 -9.67 1.38
N THR A 218 17.17 -10.35 2.40
CA THR A 218 16.34 -11.10 3.36
C THR A 218 15.77 -10.28 4.51
N ASP A 219 16.01 -8.97 4.55
CA ASP A 219 15.51 -8.11 5.63
C ASP A 219 13.99 -8.19 5.75
N VAL A 220 13.51 -8.73 6.86
CA VAL A 220 12.09 -8.77 7.22
C VAL A 220 11.72 -7.54 8.07
N LEU A 221 10.43 -7.20 8.13
CA LEU A 221 9.97 -6.06 8.92
C LEU A 221 10.16 -6.32 10.42
N PHE A 222 9.96 -7.56 10.84
CA PHE A 222 10.18 -8.02 12.20
C PHE A 222 11.18 -9.17 12.13
N SER A 223 12.37 -8.95 12.67
CA SER A 223 13.37 -10.02 12.82
C SER A 223 12.96 -10.93 13.99
N PHE A 224 12.81 -12.19 13.71
CA PHE A 224 12.57 -13.22 14.73
C PHE A 224 13.40 -14.45 14.41
N GLU A 225 13.85 -15.11 15.44
CA GLU A 225 14.50 -16.41 15.34
C GLU A 225 13.48 -17.49 15.66
N LEU A 226 13.36 -18.47 14.78
CA LEU A 226 12.55 -19.66 15.05
C LEU A 226 13.34 -20.57 15.98
N LEU A 227 13.02 -20.54 17.28
CA LEU A 227 13.64 -21.39 18.28
C LEU A 227 13.15 -22.84 18.19
N ASP A 228 11.86 -23.02 17.84
CA ASP A 228 11.22 -24.33 17.72
C ASP A 228 10.47 -24.48 16.39
N ALA A 229 10.43 -25.70 15.85
CA ALA A 229 9.57 -26.02 14.71
C ALA A 229 8.10 -25.99 15.10
N TRP A 230 7.24 -25.59 14.17
CA TRP A 230 5.80 -25.54 14.37
C TRP A 230 5.23 -26.92 14.80
N ARG A 231 4.36 -26.93 15.80
CA ARG A 231 3.68 -28.12 16.33
C ARG A 231 2.18 -27.91 16.30
N VAL A 232 1.43 -29.00 16.12
CA VAL A 232 -0.05 -28.97 16.13
C VAL A 232 -0.61 -28.37 17.45
N LYS A 233 0.08 -28.54 18.56
CA LYS A 233 -0.28 -27.94 19.85
C LYS A 233 -0.30 -26.41 19.84
N ASP A 234 0.42 -25.79 18.93
CA ASP A 234 0.52 -24.32 18.84
C ASP A 234 -0.76 -23.69 18.29
N ILE A 235 -1.64 -24.47 17.65
CA ILE A 235 -2.94 -24.02 17.13
C ILE A 235 -3.75 -23.33 18.22
N VAL A 236 -3.74 -23.87 19.44
CA VAL A 236 -4.51 -23.31 20.58
C VAL A 236 -4.03 -21.88 20.88
N PHE A 237 -2.72 -21.65 20.87
CA PHE A 237 -2.14 -20.33 21.11
C PHE A 237 -2.49 -19.35 19.96
N TYR A 238 -2.52 -19.81 18.71
CA TYR A 238 -2.96 -18.99 17.57
C TYR A 238 -4.42 -18.59 17.66
N VAL A 239 -5.30 -19.49 18.16
CA VAL A 239 -6.70 -19.15 18.39
C VAL A 239 -6.83 -18.06 19.48
N PHE A 240 -6.12 -18.22 20.61
CA PHE A 240 -6.10 -17.19 21.65
C PHE A 240 -5.53 -15.87 21.15
N LEU A 241 -4.47 -15.89 20.35
CA LEU A 241 -3.90 -14.71 19.71
C LEU A 241 -4.94 -14.04 18.80
N GLY A 242 -5.69 -14.83 18.01
CA GLY A 242 -6.75 -14.33 17.14
C GLY A 242 -7.86 -13.62 17.92
N VAL A 243 -8.30 -14.19 19.03
CA VAL A 243 -9.30 -13.56 19.91
C VAL A 243 -8.75 -12.27 20.53
N ALA A 244 -7.53 -12.30 21.07
CA ALA A 244 -6.89 -11.14 21.70
C ALA A 244 -6.70 -9.99 20.70
N THR A 245 -6.21 -10.29 19.49
CA THR A 245 -6.05 -9.29 18.42
C THR A 245 -7.39 -8.76 17.93
N GLY A 246 -8.44 -9.59 17.88
CA GLY A 246 -9.80 -9.16 17.57
C GLY A 246 -10.34 -8.13 18.57
N ILE A 247 -10.17 -8.38 19.86
CA ILE A 247 -10.55 -7.44 20.94
C ILE A 247 -9.75 -6.14 20.81
N ALA A 248 -8.43 -6.24 20.63
CA ALA A 248 -7.55 -5.08 20.46
C ALA A 248 -7.96 -4.24 19.23
N SER A 249 -8.36 -4.88 18.13
CA SER A 249 -8.83 -4.21 16.91
C SER A 249 -10.09 -3.38 17.16
N VAL A 250 -11.07 -3.92 17.91
CA VAL A 250 -12.30 -3.19 18.28
C VAL A 250 -11.96 -1.97 19.15
N TYR A 251 -11.09 -2.15 20.14
CA TYR A 251 -10.62 -1.05 20.99
C TYR A 251 -9.92 0.04 20.16
N PHE A 252 -8.96 -0.33 19.32
CA PHE A 252 -8.24 0.59 18.45
C PHE A 252 -9.19 1.37 17.54
N SER A 253 -10.14 0.68 16.91
CA SER A 253 -11.13 1.33 16.03
C SER A 253 -11.98 2.36 16.77
N LYS A 254 -12.46 2.03 17.97
CA LYS A 254 -13.24 2.98 18.80
C LYS A 254 -12.41 4.21 19.17
N MET A 255 -11.15 4.02 19.59
CA MET A 255 -10.25 5.11 19.94
C MET A 255 -9.92 5.97 18.73
N TYR A 256 -9.65 5.37 17.56
CA TYR A 256 -9.41 6.09 16.31
C TYR A 256 -10.59 7.00 15.94
N PHE A 257 -11.82 6.50 16.00
CA PHE A 257 -13.00 7.32 15.71
C PHE A 257 -13.20 8.43 16.74
N LEU A 258 -12.94 8.17 18.01
CA LEU A 258 -13.05 9.17 19.06
C LEU A 258 -12.04 10.31 18.83
N ILE A 259 -10.78 10.00 18.56
CA ILE A 259 -9.73 10.97 18.27
C ILE A 259 -10.08 11.74 16.99
N THR A 260 -10.54 11.06 15.94
CA THR A 260 -10.93 11.71 14.68
C THR A 260 -12.07 12.71 14.89
N ARG A 261 -13.08 12.38 15.73
CA ARG A 261 -14.15 13.30 16.09
C ARG A 261 -13.64 14.50 16.88
N PHE A 262 -12.73 14.28 17.82
CA PHE A 262 -12.09 15.35 18.58
C PHE A 262 -11.38 16.34 17.65
N PHE A 263 -10.56 15.84 16.71
CA PHE A 263 -9.89 16.71 15.72
C PHE A 263 -10.86 17.36 14.72
N ALA A 264 -12.00 16.76 14.45
CA ALA A 264 -13.02 17.37 13.56
C ALA A 264 -13.60 18.66 14.16
N TRP A 265 -13.58 18.81 15.48
CA TRP A 265 -14.09 20.01 16.18
C TRP A 265 -13.27 21.26 15.90
N PHE A 266 -11.99 21.11 15.58
CA PHE A 266 -11.13 22.24 15.23
C PHE A 266 -11.26 22.58 13.75
N SER A 267 -11.68 23.81 13.41
CA SER A 267 -11.80 24.25 12.02
C SER A 267 -10.46 24.63 11.39
N ASN A 268 -9.50 25.13 12.20
CA ASN A 268 -8.23 25.66 11.71
C ASN A 268 -7.19 24.53 11.56
N ALA A 269 -6.61 24.39 10.35
CA ALA A 269 -5.59 23.39 10.04
C ALA A 269 -4.32 23.55 10.88
N TYR A 270 -3.91 24.78 11.18
CA TYR A 270 -2.69 25.03 11.98
C TYR A 270 -2.86 24.60 13.45
N VAL A 271 -4.07 24.79 14.01
CA VAL A 271 -4.39 24.31 15.37
C VAL A 271 -4.38 22.79 15.41
N LYS A 272 -4.94 22.13 14.39
CA LYS A 272 -4.87 20.66 14.28
C LYS A 272 -3.44 20.13 14.24
N ILE A 273 -2.57 20.80 13.47
CA ILE A 273 -1.15 20.44 13.38
C ILE A 273 -0.45 20.62 14.71
N GLY A 274 -0.68 21.76 15.39
CA GLY A 274 -0.10 22.02 16.70
C GLY A 274 -0.49 21.00 17.77
N ILE A 275 -1.79 20.66 17.85
CA ILE A 275 -2.30 19.65 18.82
C ILE A 275 -1.82 18.24 18.47
N ALA A 276 -1.71 17.89 17.17
CA ALA A 276 -1.24 16.57 16.74
C ALA A 276 0.27 16.37 16.94
N ALA A 277 0.99 17.44 17.16
CA ALA A 277 2.45 17.47 17.32
C ALA A 277 2.91 17.45 18.78
N LEU A 278 2.01 17.73 19.72
CA LEU A 278 2.18 17.57 21.17
C LEU A 278 1.84 16.16 21.62
#